data_4ac7edd827371ad688bf4b97983e6d4a
#
_entry.id   4ac7edd827371ad688bf4b97983e6d4a
#
_cell.length_a   1.000
_cell.length_b   1.000
_cell.length_c   1.000
_cell.angle_alpha   90.00
_cell.angle_beta   90.00
_cell.angle_gamma   90.00
#
_symmetry.space_group_name_H-M   'P 1'
#
loop_
_entity.id
_entity.type
_entity.pdbx_description
1 polymer ?
#
loop_
_entity_poly.entity_id
_entity_poly.type
_entity_poly.pdbx_seq_one_letter_code
_entity_poly.pdbx_strand_id
1 'polypeptide(L)'
;MVVINVKIVSMAKDSAYDQACGFVRCEDGVFAEIGCMSDYTALPGDETIDGMGLTLYPGFIDAHCHLGMWNDALCFEGEDGNEDTDPSTPHLRAIDSVNPMDRCFEDAVNAGVTSVCTGVGSANPIGGSFIIMKTWGSKRVDKLIVKSPAAIKFALGENPKNTYNDRDETPVTRMATAAIIREQLIKAKRYSEDLAEYERLKGTDDEISRPDFDIKCEALLPLFDKKHPLKAHFHCHRADDIFTAQRLAKEFGLDYVLIHCTDGALIADELAEDSPAIVLGPIFGDRGKPELANHDIATPAVLSQNGLRFALCTDHPETPIQYLPLTAALAVRGGLSSEEALRGI
;
A
#
# COMPACT_ATOMS: atom_id res chain seq x y z
N MET A 1 10.82 -6.16 -28.45
CA MET A 1 10.00 -7.35 -28.12
C MET A 1 8.56 -7.09 -28.57
N VAL A 2 7.89 -8.07 -29.16
CA VAL A 2 6.47 -7.97 -29.51
C VAL A 2 5.70 -9.22 -29.05
N VAL A 3 4.54 -9.03 -28.42
CA VAL A 3 3.60 -10.10 -28.07
C VAL A 3 2.47 -10.08 -29.08
N ILE A 4 2.18 -11.20 -29.72
CA ILE A 4 1.18 -11.33 -30.78
C ILE A 4 0.12 -12.39 -30.42
N ASN A 5 -0.99 -12.38 -31.16
CA ASN A 5 -2.09 -13.35 -31.02
C ASN A 5 -2.66 -13.41 -29.59
N VAL A 6 -2.85 -12.26 -28.97
CA VAL A 6 -3.42 -12.13 -27.62
C VAL A 6 -4.76 -11.39 -27.63
N LYS A 7 -5.67 -11.80 -26.74
CA LYS A 7 -6.75 -10.91 -26.32
C LYS A 7 -6.18 -9.85 -25.38
N ILE A 8 -6.30 -8.57 -25.70
CA ILE A 8 -5.80 -7.48 -24.86
C ILE A 8 -6.95 -6.96 -24.00
N VAL A 9 -6.72 -6.91 -22.69
CA VAL A 9 -7.59 -6.27 -21.70
C VAL A 9 -6.72 -5.25 -20.97
N SER A 10 -6.76 -4.01 -21.46
CA SER A 10 -5.81 -2.96 -21.09
C SER A 10 -6.07 -2.31 -19.74
N MET A 11 -7.27 -2.47 -19.20
CA MET A 11 -7.77 -1.73 -18.04
C MET A 11 -7.73 -0.19 -18.21
N ALA A 12 -7.42 0.29 -19.40
CA ALA A 12 -7.44 1.71 -19.73
C ALA A 12 -8.87 2.27 -19.66
N LYS A 13 -8.97 3.59 -19.49
CA LYS A 13 -10.26 4.28 -19.52
C LYS A 13 -10.95 4.04 -20.87
N ASP A 14 -12.24 3.72 -20.83
CA ASP A 14 -13.09 3.47 -21.99
C ASP A 14 -12.58 2.31 -22.89
N SER A 15 -11.79 1.38 -22.34
CA SER A 15 -11.23 0.22 -23.04
C SER A 15 -10.47 0.58 -24.33
N ALA A 16 -9.82 1.74 -24.35
CA ALA A 16 -9.24 2.38 -25.55
C ALA A 16 -8.23 1.51 -26.32
N TYR A 17 -7.61 0.53 -25.61
CA TYR A 17 -6.59 -0.35 -26.18
C TYR A 17 -7.01 -1.82 -26.16
N ASP A 18 -8.26 -2.14 -25.83
CA ASP A 18 -8.74 -3.51 -25.79
C ASP A 18 -8.85 -4.10 -27.20
N GLN A 19 -8.37 -5.33 -27.37
CA GLN A 19 -8.41 -6.05 -28.63
C GLN A 19 -8.86 -7.50 -28.40
N ALA A 20 -9.78 -7.96 -29.24
CA ALA A 20 -10.19 -9.37 -29.20
C ALA A 20 -9.08 -10.33 -29.67
N CYS A 21 -8.26 -9.87 -30.64
CA CYS A 21 -7.04 -10.53 -31.10
C CYS A 21 -6.08 -9.42 -31.53
N GLY A 22 -5.03 -9.21 -30.74
CA GLY A 22 -4.15 -8.08 -30.91
C GLY A 22 -2.68 -8.40 -30.71
N PHE A 23 -1.88 -7.35 -30.82
CA PHE A 23 -0.47 -7.37 -30.53
C PHE A 23 -0.04 -6.15 -29.70
N VAL A 24 1.05 -6.32 -28.95
CA VAL A 24 1.70 -5.25 -28.17
C VAL A 24 3.19 -5.27 -28.47
N ARG A 25 3.73 -4.16 -28.97
CA ARG A 25 5.16 -3.95 -29.20
C ARG A 25 5.72 -3.07 -28.09
N CYS A 26 6.81 -3.51 -27.49
CA CYS A 26 7.54 -2.77 -26.46
C CYS A 26 8.96 -2.45 -26.96
N GLU A 27 9.35 -1.18 -26.85
CA GLU A 27 10.68 -0.66 -27.17
C GLU A 27 11.14 0.23 -26.02
N ASP A 28 12.37 0.05 -25.58
CA ASP A 28 12.98 0.87 -24.51
C ASP A 28 12.12 1.01 -23.24
N GLY A 29 11.37 -0.05 -22.89
CA GLY A 29 10.52 -0.09 -21.70
C GLY A 29 9.18 0.65 -21.82
N VAL A 30 8.79 1.06 -23.01
CA VAL A 30 7.50 1.70 -23.28
C VAL A 30 6.70 0.90 -24.31
N PHE A 31 5.38 1.08 -24.31
CA PHE A 31 4.51 0.56 -25.38
C PHE A 31 4.68 1.42 -26.64
N ALA A 32 5.38 0.88 -27.64
CA ALA A 32 5.57 1.55 -28.92
C ALA A 32 4.33 1.42 -29.80
N GLU A 33 3.64 0.26 -29.75
CA GLU A 33 2.46 0.00 -30.57
C GLU A 33 1.51 -0.99 -29.87
N ILE A 34 0.22 -0.73 -29.94
CA ILE A 34 -0.85 -1.63 -29.50
C ILE A 34 -1.91 -1.62 -30.60
N GLY A 35 -2.26 -2.78 -31.16
CA GLY A 35 -3.19 -2.84 -32.25
C GLY A 35 -3.86 -4.20 -32.47
N CYS A 36 -4.74 -4.24 -33.46
CA CYS A 36 -5.37 -5.47 -33.94
C CYS A 36 -4.34 -6.30 -34.69
N MET A 37 -4.44 -7.64 -34.66
CA MET A 37 -3.56 -8.52 -35.42
C MET A 37 -3.66 -8.31 -36.93
N SER A 38 -4.78 -7.80 -37.47
CA SER A 38 -4.90 -7.44 -38.88
C SER A 38 -3.90 -6.36 -39.33
N ASP A 39 -3.46 -5.52 -38.40
CA ASP A 39 -2.59 -4.37 -38.65
C ASP A 39 -1.13 -4.68 -38.32
N TYR A 40 -0.87 -5.86 -37.75
CA TYR A 40 0.48 -6.29 -37.34
C TYR A 40 1.40 -6.45 -38.56
N THR A 41 2.56 -5.83 -38.48
CA THR A 41 3.68 -6.04 -39.42
C THR A 41 4.94 -6.40 -38.61
N ALA A 42 5.55 -7.54 -38.92
CA ALA A 42 6.81 -7.93 -38.35
C ALA A 42 7.93 -6.98 -38.81
N LEU A 43 8.73 -6.52 -37.84
CA LEU A 43 9.89 -5.68 -38.14
C LEU A 43 11.19 -6.48 -38.00
N PRO A 44 12.24 -6.12 -38.76
CA PRO A 44 13.54 -6.74 -38.61
C PRO A 44 14.07 -6.57 -37.16
N GLY A 45 14.37 -7.68 -36.50
CA GLY A 45 14.88 -7.66 -35.12
C GLY A 45 13.81 -7.81 -34.05
N ASP A 46 12.53 -8.00 -34.41
CA ASP A 46 11.49 -8.32 -33.44
C ASP A 46 11.77 -9.64 -32.74
N GLU A 47 11.88 -9.57 -31.42
CA GLU A 47 11.77 -10.73 -30.56
C GLU A 47 10.29 -10.97 -30.29
N THR A 48 9.73 -12.02 -30.92
CA THR A 48 8.29 -12.28 -30.95
C THR A 48 7.90 -13.37 -29.94
N ILE A 49 6.89 -13.07 -29.13
CA ILE A 49 6.19 -14.01 -28.25
C ILE A 49 4.79 -14.24 -28.80
N ASP A 50 4.48 -15.48 -29.23
CA ASP A 50 3.12 -15.85 -29.63
C ASP A 50 2.28 -16.20 -28.40
N GLY A 51 1.27 -15.41 -28.10
CA GLY A 51 0.37 -15.62 -26.96
C GLY A 51 -0.72 -16.66 -27.20
N MET A 52 -0.82 -17.24 -28.41
CA MET A 52 -1.71 -18.36 -28.73
C MET A 52 -3.16 -18.19 -28.28
N GLY A 53 -3.69 -16.97 -28.32
CA GLY A 53 -5.05 -16.65 -27.91
C GLY A 53 -5.23 -16.41 -26.39
N LEU A 54 -4.16 -16.41 -25.63
CA LEU A 54 -4.20 -16.04 -24.19
C LEU A 54 -4.61 -14.60 -24.01
N THR A 55 -5.08 -14.27 -22.81
CA THR A 55 -5.42 -12.89 -22.44
C THR A 55 -4.21 -12.20 -21.83
N LEU A 56 -3.87 -11.03 -22.37
CA LEU A 56 -2.83 -10.14 -21.85
C LEU A 56 -3.48 -9.07 -20.96
N TYR A 57 -3.02 -8.97 -19.75
CA TYR A 57 -3.38 -7.93 -18.77
C TYR A 57 -2.17 -7.07 -18.43
N PRO A 58 -2.35 -5.83 -17.90
CA PRO A 58 -1.30 -5.14 -17.15
C PRO A 58 -0.80 -6.02 -16.01
N GLY A 59 0.46 -5.86 -15.62
CA GLY A 59 0.97 -6.56 -14.44
C GLY A 59 0.21 -6.14 -13.20
N PHE A 60 -0.16 -7.09 -12.35
CA PHE A 60 -0.89 -6.83 -11.11
C PHE A 60 -0.05 -6.05 -10.10
N ILE A 61 -0.72 -5.29 -9.25
CA ILE A 61 -0.12 -4.44 -8.23
C ILE A 61 -0.73 -4.77 -6.87
N ASP A 62 0.05 -5.28 -5.93
CA ASP A 62 -0.41 -5.38 -4.56
C ASP A 62 -0.28 -4.03 -3.86
N ALA A 63 -1.41 -3.44 -3.51
CA ALA A 63 -1.48 -2.08 -2.97
C ALA A 63 -1.01 -1.97 -1.52
N HIS A 64 -0.90 -3.10 -0.80
CA HIS A 64 -0.39 -3.15 0.57
C HIS A 64 0.08 -4.56 0.92
N CYS A 65 1.36 -4.69 1.19
CA CYS A 65 1.97 -5.93 1.67
C CYS A 65 3.24 -5.64 2.47
N HIS A 66 3.90 -6.70 2.93
CA HIS A 66 5.17 -6.64 3.64
C HIS A 66 6.24 -7.48 2.94
N LEU A 67 6.16 -7.57 1.61
CA LEU A 67 7.03 -8.38 0.76
C LEU A 67 8.51 -8.07 1.02
N GLY A 68 9.28 -9.13 1.32
CA GLY A 68 10.71 -9.05 1.58
C GLY A 68 11.10 -8.60 3.00
N MET A 69 10.13 -8.45 3.93
CA MET A 69 10.37 -8.05 5.32
C MET A 69 10.11 -9.17 6.33
N TRP A 70 9.53 -10.28 5.89
CA TRP A 70 9.43 -11.57 6.60
C TRP A 70 9.96 -12.64 5.65
N ASN A 71 11.26 -12.92 5.78
CA ASN A 71 11.95 -13.79 4.84
C ASN A 71 11.62 -15.26 5.10
N ASP A 72 11.31 -15.98 4.04
CA ASP A 72 10.95 -17.40 4.11
C ASP A 72 12.00 -18.24 4.84
N ALA A 73 11.53 -19.01 5.83
CA ALA A 73 12.30 -19.99 6.58
C ALA A 73 13.49 -19.45 7.41
N LEU A 74 13.59 -18.12 7.63
CA LEU A 74 14.67 -17.52 8.40
C LEU A 74 14.30 -17.22 9.88
N CYS A 75 13.03 -17.49 10.28
CA CYS A 75 12.54 -17.20 11.63
C CYS A 75 12.89 -15.75 12.05
N PHE A 76 13.17 -15.52 13.32
CA PHE A 76 13.44 -14.18 13.86
C PHE A 76 14.54 -13.40 13.08
N GLU A 77 15.55 -14.08 12.56
CA GLU A 77 16.61 -13.43 11.80
C GLU A 77 16.09 -12.79 10.49
N GLY A 78 15.02 -13.31 9.94
CA GLY A 78 14.35 -12.78 8.74
C GLY A 78 13.08 -11.97 9.02
N GLU A 79 12.77 -11.66 10.28
CA GLU A 79 11.57 -10.91 10.70
C GLU A 79 11.90 -9.43 10.95
N ASP A 80 12.06 -8.67 9.87
CA ASP A 80 12.42 -7.26 9.89
C ASP A 80 11.22 -6.30 9.69
N GLY A 81 10.02 -6.81 9.79
CA GLY A 81 8.80 -6.02 9.53
C GLY A 81 8.35 -5.12 10.67
N ASN A 82 8.75 -5.37 11.91
CA ASN A 82 8.34 -4.58 13.08
C ASN A 82 9.52 -4.28 14.01
N GLU A 83 9.74 -2.99 14.27
CA GLU A 83 10.60 -2.54 15.38
C GLU A 83 9.69 -2.19 16.54
N ASP A 84 9.45 -3.13 17.43
CA ASP A 84 8.43 -3.05 18.48
C ASP A 84 8.99 -2.66 19.86
N THR A 85 10.19 -2.06 19.89
CA THR A 85 10.83 -1.54 21.11
C THR A 85 10.55 -0.06 21.39
N ASP A 86 9.92 0.64 20.44
CA ASP A 86 9.50 2.04 20.56
C ASP A 86 8.16 2.21 19.82
N PRO A 87 7.09 2.71 20.46
CA PRO A 87 5.78 2.83 19.84
C PRO A 87 5.69 3.88 18.72
N SER A 88 6.75 4.67 18.50
CA SER A 88 6.79 5.69 17.47
C SER A 88 8.12 5.70 16.73
N THR A 89 8.15 5.08 15.56
CA THR A 89 9.36 4.88 14.74
C THR A 89 9.21 5.40 13.30
N PRO A 90 8.70 6.64 13.07
CA PRO A 90 8.44 7.15 11.72
C PRO A 90 9.70 7.29 10.85
N HIS A 91 10.89 7.32 11.45
CA HIS A 91 12.18 7.47 10.80
C HIS A 91 12.74 6.18 10.19
N LEU A 92 12.13 5.02 10.48
CA LEU A 92 12.51 3.75 9.88
C LEU A 92 12.06 3.68 8.41
N ARG A 93 12.88 3.09 7.56
CA ARG A 93 12.66 3.06 6.13
C ARG A 93 12.59 1.64 5.60
N ALA A 94 11.51 1.27 4.95
CA ALA A 94 11.34 -0.06 4.37
C ALA A 94 12.49 -0.47 3.43
N ILE A 95 13.11 0.49 2.72
CA ILE A 95 14.23 0.23 1.82
C ILE A 95 15.45 -0.39 2.52
N ASP A 96 15.61 -0.14 3.81
CA ASP A 96 16.75 -0.65 4.59
C ASP A 96 16.53 -2.10 5.07
N SER A 97 15.30 -2.62 4.95
CA SER A 97 14.87 -3.93 5.47
C SER A 97 14.53 -4.93 4.35
N VAL A 98 13.99 -4.46 3.21
CA VAL A 98 13.53 -5.35 2.13
C VAL A 98 14.67 -6.17 1.53
N ASN A 99 14.51 -7.50 1.51
CA ASN A 99 15.39 -8.45 0.85
C ASN A 99 14.81 -8.91 -0.51
N PRO A 100 15.28 -8.36 -1.66
CA PRO A 100 14.76 -8.75 -2.98
C PRO A 100 15.20 -10.16 -3.44
N MET A 101 15.98 -10.86 -2.64
CA MET A 101 16.42 -12.23 -2.92
C MET A 101 15.55 -13.27 -2.21
N ASP A 102 14.57 -12.83 -1.41
CA ASP A 102 13.62 -13.73 -0.81
C ASP A 102 12.74 -14.39 -1.89
N ARG A 103 12.40 -15.66 -1.67
CA ARG A 103 11.59 -16.48 -2.57
C ARG A 103 10.24 -15.85 -2.92
N CYS A 104 9.64 -15.10 -2.00
CA CYS A 104 8.36 -14.43 -2.23
C CYS A 104 8.37 -13.49 -3.46
N PHE A 105 9.53 -12.97 -3.89
CA PHE A 105 9.64 -12.19 -5.12
C PHE A 105 9.44 -13.03 -6.38
N GLU A 106 9.97 -14.26 -6.40
CA GLU A 106 9.73 -15.21 -7.49
C GLU A 106 8.26 -15.63 -7.53
N ASP A 107 7.65 -15.91 -6.38
CA ASP A 107 6.24 -16.25 -6.26
C ASP A 107 5.34 -15.12 -6.74
N ALA A 108 5.69 -13.85 -6.45
CA ALA A 108 4.98 -12.67 -6.93
C ALA A 108 4.99 -12.59 -8.47
N VAL A 109 6.17 -12.70 -9.07
CA VAL A 109 6.33 -12.66 -10.54
C VAL A 109 5.57 -13.79 -11.22
N ASN A 110 5.67 -15.02 -10.69
CA ASN A 110 4.98 -16.20 -11.23
C ASN A 110 3.45 -16.08 -11.17
N ALA A 111 2.92 -15.26 -10.26
CA ALA A 111 1.51 -14.93 -10.16
C ALA A 111 1.10 -13.67 -10.94
N GLY A 112 2.02 -13.04 -11.67
CA GLY A 112 1.77 -11.81 -12.44
C GLY A 112 1.77 -10.53 -11.62
N VAL A 113 2.18 -10.56 -10.33
CA VAL A 113 2.33 -9.37 -9.49
C VAL A 113 3.68 -8.72 -9.80
N THR A 114 3.65 -7.60 -10.51
CA THR A 114 4.84 -6.94 -11.06
C THR A 114 5.31 -5.73 -10.25
N SER A 115 4.47 -5.24 -9.35
CA SER A 115 4.76 -4.12 -8.47
C SER A 115 4.04 -4.28 -7.15
N VAL A 116 4.62 -3.74 -6.08
CA VAL A 116 4.04 -3.79 -4.73
C VAL A 116 4.24 -2.46 -4.00
N CYS A 117 3.31 -2.16 -3.09
CA CYS A 117 3.52 -1.17 -2.04
C CYS A 117 3.85 -1.96 -0.76
N THR A 118 5.14 -2.01 -0.40
CA THR A 118 5.64 -2.80 0.74
C THR A 118 6.24 -1.93 1.82
N GLY A 119 6.17 -2.36 3.06
CA GLY A 119 6.68 -1.60 4.20
C GLY A 119 6.44 -2.29 5.53
N VAL A 120 6.62 -1.54 6.60
CA VAL A 120 6.55 -2.03 7.98
C VAL A 120 5.17 -2.55 8.36
N GLY A 121 5.12 -3.48 9.32
CA GLY A 121 3.90 -4.01 9.90
C GLY A 121 3.15 -3.02 10.78
N SER A 122 2.31 -3.54 11.66
CA SER A 122 1.34 -2.75 12.44
C SER A 122 1.52 -2.88 13.97
N ALA A 123 2.70 -3.29 14.43
CA ALA A 123 2.99 -3.36 15.86
C ALA A 123 2.97 -1.99 16.53
N ASN A 124 3.38 -0.92 15.84
CA ASN A 124 3.53 0.41 16.39
C ASN A 124 2.36 1.34 16.03
N PRO A 125 1.90 2.20 16.96
CA PRO A 125 1.02 3.33 16.62
C PRO A 125 1.51 4.17 15.44
N ILE A 126 2.85 4.41 15.38
CA ILE A 126 3.51 5.01 14.23
C ILE A 126 4.71 4.12 13.86
N GLY A 127 4.61 3.46 12.73
CA GLY A 127 5.70 2.70 12.11
C GLY A 127 6.53 3.56 11.15
N GLY A 128 7.35 2.90 10.34
CA GLY A 128 8.21 3.54 9.34
C GLY A 128 7.53 3.83 8.02
N SER A 129 8.35 4.14 7.03
CA SER A 129 7.88 4.44 5.67
C SER A 129 7.69 3.18 4.83
N PHE A 130 6.72 3.28 3.91
CA PHE A 130 6.50 2.34 2.81
C PHE A 130 7.26 2.77 1.55
N ILE A 131 7.49 1.81 0.65
CA ILE A 131 8.04 2.02 -0.69
C ILE A 131 7.12 1.39 -1.74
N ILE A 132 7.13 1.95 -2.95
CA ILE A 132 6.59 1.27 -4.14
C ILE A 132 7.78 0.76 -4.94
N MET A 133 7.76 -0.52 -5.28
CA MET A 133 8.86 -1.15 -5.99
C MET A 133 8.39 -2.20 -7.00
N LYS A 134 9.25 -2.53 -7.94
CA LYS A 134 9.09 -3.68 -8.85
C LYS A 134 9.47 -4.96 -8.13
N THR A 135 8.83 -6.06 -8.51
CA THR A 135 9.08 -7.38 -7.94
C THR A 135 10.22 -8.12 -8.64
N TRP A 136 10.69 -7.63 -9.77
CA TRP A 136 11.79 -8.25 -10.52
C TRP A 136 12.66 -7.20 -11.23
N GLY A 137 13.80 -7.64 -11.78
CA GLY A 137 14.72 -6.84 -12.59
C GLY A 137 16.07 -6.59 -11.93
N SER A 138 16.20 -6.74 -10.62
CA SER A 138 17.45 -6.59 -9.89
C SER A 138 17.42 -7.37 -8.57
N LYS A 139 18.60 -7.73 -8.08
CA LYS A 139 18.83 -8.22 -6.71
C LYS A 139 19.15 -7.08 -5.73
N ARG A 140 19.14 -5.84 -6.18
CA ARG A 140 19.39 -4.64 -5.39
C ARG A 140 18.09 -3.86 -5.27
N VAL A 141 17.65 -3.62 -4.04
CA VAL A 141 16.42 -2.89 -3.76
C VAL A 141 16.41 -1.51 -4.40
N ASP A 142 17.50 -0.77 -4.34
CA ASP A 142 17.59 0.59 -4.91
C ASP A 142 17.22 0.64 -6.42
N LYS A 143 17.49 -0.45 -7.16
CA LYS A 143 17.19 -0.54 -8.60
C LYS A 143 15.75 -0.95 -8.91
N LEU A 144 15.00 -1.37 -7.89
CA LEU A 144 13.61 -1.79 -8.00
C LEU A 144 12.63 -0.68 -7.58
N ILE A 145 13.13 0.37 -6.91
CA ILE A 145 12.30 1.45 -6.36
C ILE A 145 11.62 2.24 -7.49
N VAL A 146 10.32 2.41 -7.34
CA VAL A 146 9.48 3.32 -8.13
C VAL A 146 9.23 4.61 -7.35
N LYS A 147 8.97 4.49 -6.03
CA LYS A 147 8.77 5.63 -5.14
C LYS A 147 9.23 5.30 -3.72
N SER A 148 10.04 6.20 -3.12
CA SER A 148 10.49 6.12 -1.74
C SER A 148 10.70 7.53 -1.15
N PRO A 149 10.09 7.88 -0.01
CA PRO A 149 9.00 7.15 0.65
C PRO A 149 7.70 7.20 -0.16
N ALA A 150 6.83 6.19 0.01
CA ALA A 150 5.50 6.14 -0.61
C ALA A 150 4.39 6.55 0.38
N ALA A 151 4.51 6.13 1.64
CA ALA A 151 3.60 6.44 2.73
C ALA A 151 4.32 6.31 4.09
N ILE A 152 3.67 6.80 5.17
CA ILE A 152 4.02 6.49 6.57
C ILE A 152 2.93 5.59 7.14
N LYS A 153 3.32 4.54 7.86
CA LYS A 153 2.41 3.61 8.54
C LYS A 153 1.96 4.16 9.88
N PHE A 154 0.67 4.12 10.07
CA PHE A 154 0.01 4.27 11.37
C PHE A 154 -0.79 3.00 11.64
N ALA A 155 -0.92 2.61 12.91
CA ALA A 155 -1.75 1.48 13.28
C ALA A 155 -2.63 1.79 14.49
N LEU A 156 -3.88 1.35 14.37
CA LEU A 156 -4.92 1.38 15.39
C LEU A 156 -5.38 -0.07 15.65
N GLY A 157 -6.26 -0.23 16.62
CA GLY A 157 -6.85 -1.54 16.91
C GLY A 157 -6.04 -2.39 17.88
N GLU A 158 -6.11 -3.70 17.69
CA GLU A 158 -5.56 -4.63 18.68
C GLU A 158 -4.05 -4.84 18.56
N ASN A 159 -3.46 -4.69 17.35
CA ASN A 159 -2.05 -5.00 17.15
C ASN A 159 -1.13 -4.14 18.04
N PRO A 160 -1.20 -2.79 18.06
CA PRO A 160 -0.38 -1.99 18.98
C PRO A 160 -0.68 -2.27 20.45
N LYS A 161 -1.96 -2.54 20.78
CA LYS A 161 -2.33 -2.86 22.17
C LYS A 161 -1.70 -4.15 22.65
N ASN A 162 -1.77 -5.22 21.85
CA ASN A 162 -1.23 -6.53 22.22
C ASN A 162 0.28 -6.49 22.29
N THR A 163 0.95 -5.90 21.30
CA THR A 163 2.41 -5.77 21.25
C THR A 163 2.98 -5.15 22.53
N TYR A 164 2.40 -4.05 23.00
CA TYR A 164 2.93 -3.33 24.16
C TYR A 164 2.37 -3.85 25.48
N ASN A 165 1.15 -4.39 25.52
CA ASN A 165 0.62 -5.06 26.70
C ASN A 165 1.45 -6.27 27.10
N ASP A 166 1.92 -7.05 26.14
CA ASP A 166 2.76 -8.23 26.39
C ASP A 166 4.14 -7.87 26.98
N ARG A 167 4.50 -6.58 26.93
CA ARG A 167 5.75 -6.00 27.49
C ARG A 167 5.54 -5.16 28.74
N ASP A 168 4.30 -5.05 29.24
CA ASP A 168 3.93 -4.12 30.33
C ASP A 168 4.25 -2.64 29.98
N GLU A 169 4.13 -2.26 28.69
CA GLU A 169 4.42 -0.92 28.16
C GLU A 169 3.17 -0.28 27.54
N THR A 170 3.27 1.03 27.19
CA THR A 170 2.20 1.77 26.49
C THR A 170 2.37 1.66 24.98
N PRO A 171 1.27 1.51 24.17
CA PRO A 171 -0.15 1.62 24.58
C PRO A 171 -0.78 0.27 24.92
N VAL A 172 -1.66 0.26 25.92
CA VAL A 172 -2.54 -0.89 26.22
C VAL A 172 -4.02 -0.57 25.98
N THR A 173 -4.33 0.63 25.51
CA THR A 173 -5.69 1.07 25.19
C THR A 173 -5.74 1.81 23.85
N ARG A 174 -6.92 1.80 23.17
CA ARG A 174 -7.15 2.62 21.97
C ARG A 174 -6.95 4.11 22.21
N MET A 175 -7.27 4.59 23.41
CA MET A 175 -7.02 6.00 23.80
C MET A 175 -5.51 6.31 23.81
N ALA A 176 -4.69 5.42 24.37
CA ALA A 176 -3.24 5.60 24.43
C ALA A 176 -2.61 5.53 23.01
N THR A 177 -3.07 4.59 22.18
CA THR A 177 -2.64 4.50 20.78
C THR A 177 -2.90 5.82 20.03
N ALA A 178 -4.13 6.33 20.10
CA ALA A 178 -4.48 7.61 19.46
C ALA A 178 -3.72 8.80 20.08
N ALA A 179 -3.44 8.77 21.38
CA ALA A 179 -2.67 9.83 22.07
C ALA A 179 -1.21 9.87 21.59
N ILE A 180 -0.55 8.72 21.44
CA ILE A 180 0.82 8.63 20.91
C ILE A 180 0.88 9.20 19.48
N ILE A 181 -0.05 8.80 18.61
CA ILE A 181 -0.13 9.32 17.24
C ILE A 181 -0.29 10.85 17.27
N ARG A 182 -1.24 11.34 18.06
CA ARG A 182 -1.52 12.78 18.16
C ARG A 182 -0.33 13.58 18.70
N GLU A 183 0.32 13.06 19.75
CA GLU A 183 1.49 13.71 20.34
C GLU A 183 2.62 13.88 19.31
N GLN A 184 2.95 12.83 18.59
CA GLN A 184 4.02 12.89 17.60
C GLN A 184 3.67 13.77 16.39
N LEU A 185 2.41 13.75 15.93
CA LEU A 185 1.95 14.64 14.85
C LEU A 185 1.94 16.13 15.29
N ILE A 186 1.58 16.42 16.55
CA ILE A 186 1.69 17.78 17.11
C ILE A 186 3.15 18.24 17.14
N LYS A 187 4.07 17.38 17.60
CA LYS A 187 5.51 17.68 17.62
C LYS A 187 6.03 17.99 16.21
N ALA A 188 5.72 17.12 15.24
CA ALA A 188 6.15 17.28 13.86
C ALA A 188 5.56 18.54 13.21
N LYS A 189 4.29 18.86 13.48
CA LYS A 189 3.65 20.08 12.97
C LYS A 189 4.30 21.34 13.52
N ARG A 190 4.54 21.41 14.84
CA ARG A 190 5.27 22.53 15.46
C ARG A 190 6.67 22.66 14.89
N TYR A 191 7.40 21.56 14.79
CA TYR A 191 8.73 21.54 14.19
C TYR A 191 8.72 22.09 12.75
N SER A 192 7.71 21.74 11.95
CA SER A 192 7.53 22.29 10.59
C SER A 192 7.27 23.81 10.62
N GLU A 193 6.46 24.30 11.57
CA GLU A 193 6.16 25.72 11.74
C GLU A 193 7.40 26.50 12.15
N ASP A 194 8.17 25.98 13.12
CA ASP A 194 9.42 26.58 13.61
C ASP A 194 10.50 26.63 12.51
N LEU A 195 10.62 25.57 11.70
CA LEU A 195 11.52 25.57 10.53
C LEU A 195 11.11 26.62 9.51
N ALA A 196 9.82 26.73 9.22
CA ALA A 196 9.32 27.74 8.26
C ALA A 196 9.54 29.16 8.78
N GLU A 197 9.39 29.40 10.08
CA GLU A 197 9.68 30.68 10.71
C GLU A 197 11.17 31.03 10.66
N TYR A 198 12.03 30.08 11.00
CA TYR A 198 13.48 30.23 10.86
C TYR A 198 13.86 30.58 9.41
N GLU A 199 13.37 29.87 8.43
CA GLU A 199 13.67 30.14 7.01
C GLU A 199 13.20 31.54 6.58
N ARG A 200 12.09 32.01 7.11
CA ARG A 200 11.54 33.35 6.84
C ARG A 200 12.37 34.50 7.46
N LEU A 201 12.91 34.26 8.65
CA LEU A 201 13.55 35.31 9.47
C LEU A 201 15.09 35.27 9.44
N LYS A 202 15.70 34.14 9.03
CA LYS A 202 17.17 34.02 8.92
C LYS A 202 17.74 35.18 8.08
N GLY A 203 18.76 35.86 8.64
CA GLY A 203 19.39 37.00 8.02
C GLY A 203 18.68 38.36 8.19
N THR A 204 17.53 38.41 8.92
CA THR A 204 16.84 39.64 9.29
C THR A 204 16.65 39.77 10.80
N ASP A 205 16.78 38.69 11.54
CA ASP A 205 16.69 38.61 12.98
C ASP A 205 17.86 37.78 13.53
N ASP A 206 18.78 38.45 14.25
CA ASP A 206 20.00 37.80 14.79
C ASP A 206 19.71 36.91 16.03
N GLU A 207 18.51 37.02 16.61
CA GLU A 207 18.11 36.21 17.77
C GLU A 207 17.48 34.88 17.38
N ILE A 208 17.09 34.69 16.10
CA ILE A 208 16.46 33.47 15.65
C ILE A 208 17.48 32.35 15.44
N SER A 209 17.22 31.20 16.05
CA SER A 209 18.04 29.99 15.87
C SER A 209 17.24 28.92 15.12
N ARG A 210 17.96 28.10 14.34
CA ARG A 210 17.34 26.91 13.73
C ARG A 210 16.92 25.94 14.83
N PRO A 211 15.69 25.36 14.75
CA PRO A 211 15.25 24.28 15.65
C PRO A 211 16.26 23.13 15.69
N ASP A 212 16.43 22.52 16.85
CA ASP A 212 17.23 21.33 17.01
C ASP A 212 16.72 20.20 16.10
N PHE A 213 17.66 19.44 15.52
CA PHE A 213 17.32 18.34 14.61
C PHE A 213 16.59 17.22 15.36
N ASP A 214 15.37 16.88 14.89
CA ASP A 214 14.60 15.74 15.37
C ASP A 214 14.27 14.81 14.18
N ILE A 215 14.91 13.64 14.14
CA ILE A 215 14.79 12.67 13.05
C ILE A 215 13.35 12.12 12.91
N LYS A 216 12.60 11.99 14.02
CA LYS A 216 11.22 11.52 13.99
C LYS A 216 10.30 12.60 13.40
N CYS A 217 10.52 13.86 13.77
CA CYS A 217 9.78 14.98 13.20
C CYS A 217 10.12 15.16 11.71
N GLU A 218 11.40 15.11 11.32
CA GLU A 218 11.83 15.20 9.92
C GLU A 218 11.15 14.14 9.03
N ALA A 219 11.05 12.90 9.51
CA ALA A 219 10.39 11.82 8.77
C ALA A 219 8.89 12.05 8.52
N LEU A 220 8.24 12.87 9.36
CA LEU A 220 6.81 13.18 9.27
C LEU A 220 6.53 14.48 8.48
N LEU A 221 7.53 15.34 8.24
CA LEU A 221 7.33 16.59 7.49
C LEU A 221 6.63 16.40 6.13
N PRO A 222 6.94 15.36 5.34
CA PRO A 222 6.29 15.15 4.05
C PRO A 222 4.77 14.94 4.14
N LEU A 223 4.22 14.54 5.29
CA LEU A 223 2.77 14.44 5.50
C LEU A 223 2.07 15.81 5.42
N PHE A 224 2.78 16.90 5.72
CA PHE A 224 2.27 18.27 5.76
C PHE A 224 2.61 19.07 4.50
N ASP A 225 3.24 18.46 3.48
CA ASP A 225 3.49 19.12 2.20
C ASP A 225 2.16 19.48 1.54
N LYS A 226 1.96 20.77 1.25
CA LYS A 226 0.69 21.28 0.69
C LYS A 226 0.48 20.92 -0.78
N LYS A 227 1.55 20.62 -1.52
CA LYS A 227 1.49 20.35 -2.96
C LYS A 227 1.44 18.86 -3.26
N HIS A 228 2.26 18.10 -2.54
CA HIS A 228 2.46 16.67 -2.76
C HIS A 228 2.54 15.93 -1.42
N PRO A 229 1.44 15.91 -0.62
CA PRO A 229 1.47 15.28 0.69
C PRO A 229 1.80 13.80 0.56
N LEU A 230 2.65 13.33 1.46
CA LEU A 230 2.89 11.90 1.61
C LEU A 230 1.65 11.24 2.20
N LYS A 231 1.32 10.05 1.73
CA LYS A 231 0.15 9.31 2.24
C LYS A 231 0.37 8.82 3.67
N ALA A 232 -0.67 8.93 4.49
CA ALA A 232 -0.75 8.30 5.80
C ALA A 232 -1.55 6.99 5.68
N HIS A 233 -0.90 5.83 5.81
CA HIS A 233 -1.55 4.52 5.78
C HIS A 233 -2.00 4.12 7.18
N PHE A 234 -3.30 4.11 7.45
CA PHE A 234 -3.87 3.71 8.73
C PHE A 234 -4.36 2.26 8.69
N HIS A 235 -3.64 1.36 9.37
CA HIS A 235 -4.12 0.03 9.69
C HIS A 235 -5.31 0.13 10.64
N CYS A 236 -6.47 -0.35 10.22
CA CYS A 236 -7.71 -0.35 11.00
C CYS A 236 -8.70 -1.39 10.45
N HIS A 237 -9.20 -2.25 11.31
CA HIS A 237 -10.17 -3.30 10.96
C HIS A 237 -11.58 -2.95 11.42
N ARG A 238 -11.73 -2.59 12.71
CA ARG A 238 -13.03 -2.35 13.34
C ARG A 238 -13.57 -0.95 13.01
N ALA A 239 -14.88 -0.82 12.99
CA ALA A 239 -15.57 0.44 12.71
C ALA A 239 -15.12 1.60 13.62
N ASP A 240 -14.94 1.36 14.93
CA ASP A 240 -14.48 2.37 15.88
C ASP A 240 -13.04 2.84 15.62
N ASP A 241 -12.15 1.94 15.19
CA ASP A 241 -10.78 2.25 14.79
C ASP A 241 -10.73 2.97 13.43
N ILE A 242 -11.58 2.56 12.48
CA ILE A 242 -11.73 3.24 11.18
C ILE A 242 -12.14 4.70 11.38
N PHE A 243 -13.18 4.97 12.20
CA PHE A 243 -13.58 6.35 12.51
C PHE A 243 -12.52 7.11 13.32
N THR A 244 -11.72 6.42 14.13
CA THR A 244 -10.60 7.06 14.83
C THR A 244 -9.49 7.47 13.84
N ALA A 245 -9.17 6.63 12.85
CA ALA A 245 -8.24 6.97 11.78
C ALA A 245 -8.71 8.23 11.01
N GLN A 246 -9.99 8.28 10.63
CA GLN A 246 -10.57 9.43 9.95
C GLN A 246 -10.52 10.71 10.81
N ARG A 247 -10.85 10.61 12.12
CA ARG A 247 -10.75 11.76 13.02
C ARG A 247 -9.34 12.30 13.12
N LEU A 248 -8.34 11.43 13.28
CA LEU A 248 -6.92 11.83 13.33
C LEU A 248 -6.48 12.45 12.01
N ALA A 249 -6.82 11.83 10.89
CA ALA A 249 -6.49 12.36 9.57
C ALA A 249 -7.08 13.75 9.34
N LYS A 250 -8.36 13.95 9.68
CA LYS A 250 -9.04 15.25 9.57
C LYS A 250 -8.45 16.30 10.52
N GLU A 251 -8.13 15.94 11.77
CA GLU A 251 -7.55 16.81 12.79
C GLU A 251 -6.21 17.43 12.32
N PHE A 252 -5.40 16.66 11.58
CA PHE A 252 -4.09 17.09 11.09
C PHE A 252 -4.06 17.46 9.62
N GLY A 253 -5.16 17.30 8.88
CA GLY A 253 -5.24 17.57 7.44
C GLY A 253 -4.39 16.62 6.60
N LEU A 254 -4.33 15.34 6.98
CA LEU A 254 -3.52 14.32 6.31
C LEU A 254 -4.20 13.79 5.05
N ASP A 255 -3.43 13.54 4.01
CA ASP A 255 -3.83 12.71 2.88
C ASP A 255 -3.68 11.24 3.28
N TYR A 256 -4.79 10.55 3.50
CA TYR A 256 -4.79 9.24 4.15
C TYR A 256 -5.41 8.13 3.33
N VAL A 257 -5.02 6.91 3.68
CA VAL A 257 -5.57 5.65 3.15
C VAL A 257 -5.94 4.76 4.33
N LEU A 258 -7.16 4.24 4.32
CA LEU A 258 -7.59 3.21 5.27
C LEU A 258 -7.15 1.84 4.76
N ILE A 259 -6.43 1.10 5.59
CA ILE A 259 -5.93 -0.23 5.25
C ILE A 259 -6.75 -1.28 5.99
N HIS A 260 -7.11 -2.35 5.32
CA HIS A 260 -7.93 -3.50 5.74
C HIS A 260 -9.43 -3.22 5.76
N CYS A 261 -9.93 -2.30 6.56
CA CYS A 261 -11.36 -1.95 6.64
C CYS A 261 -12.29 -3.17 6.74
N THR A 262 -11.99 -4.13 7.61
CA THR A 262 -12.77 -5.38 7.75
C THR A 262 -14.24 -5.13 8.06
N ASP A 263 -14.54 -4.16 8.94
CA ASP A 263 -15.91 -3.73 9.26
C ASP A 263 -16.51 -2.77 8.22
N GLY A 264 -15.81 -2.50 7.11
CA GLY A 264 -16.21 -1.51 6.10
C GLY A 264 -17.63 -1.74 5.55
N ALA A 265 -18.05 -3.01 5.39
CA ALA A 265 -19.39 -3.31 4.93
C ALA A 265 -20.49 -2.93 5.94
N LEU A 266 -20.17 -2.87 7.23
CA LEU A 266 -21.13 -2.51 8.29
C LEU A 266 -21.39 -1.00 8.37
N ILE A 267 -20.49 -0.19 7.83
CA ILE A 267 -20.46 1.28 7.91
C ILE A 267 -20.27 1.93 6.54
N ALA A 268 -20.67 1.23 5.47
CA ALA A 268 -20.38 1.64 4.10
C ALA A 268 -21.04 2.97 3.73
N ASP A 269 -22.23 3.25 4.26
CA ASP A 269 -22.97 4.50 4.10
C ASP A 269 -22.23 5.68 4.77
N GLU A 270 -21.77 5.51 6.01
CA GLU A 270 -20.99 6.55 6.71
C GLU A 270 -19.61 6.77 6.04
N LEU A 271 -18.97 5.70 5.55
CA LEU A 271 -17.74 5.84 4.79
C LEU A 271 -17.94 6.59 3.47
N ALA A 272 -19.08 6.42 2.82
CA ALA A 272 -19.40 7.09 1.56
C ALA A 272 -19.52 8.61 1.70
N GLU A 273 -19.87 9.14 2.89
CA GLU A 273 -19.93 10.58 3.15
C GLU A 273 -18.56 11.26 2.93
N ASP A 274 -17.47 10.60 3.32
CA ASP A 274 -16.10 11.11 3.20
C ASP A 274 -15.34 10.57 1.97
N SER A 275 -15.81 9.47 1.38
CA SER A 275 -15.20 8.78 0.25
C SER A 275 -13.68 8.60 0.40
N PRO A 276 -13.18 7.99 1.50
CA PRO A 276 -11.75 7.82 1.72
C PRO A 276 -11.13 6.88 0.69
N ALA A 277 -9.81 7.01 0.48
CA ALA A 277 -9.07 5.96 -0.21
C ALA A 277 -8.97 4.72 0.69
N ILE A 278 -9.24 3.54 0.14
CA ILE A 278 -9.25 2.27 0.86
C ILE A 278 -8.33 1.26 0.16
N VAL A 279 -7.55 0.53 0.93
CA VAL A 279 -6.90 -0.72 0.50
C VAL A 279 -7.48 -1.84 1.35
N LEU A 280 -8.34 -2.65 0.72
CA LEU A 280 -9.16 -3.65 1.35
C LEU A 280 -8.47 -5.02 1.32
N GLY A 281 -8.43 -5.69 2.43
CA GLY A 281 -7.85 -7.03 2.53
C GLY A 281 -6.94 -7.22 3.75
N PRO A 282 -6.41 -8.45 3.93
CA PRO A 282 -6.76 -9.63 3.12
C PRO A 282 -8.24 -9.99 3.25
N ILE A 283 -8.84 -10.48 2.16
CA ILE A 283 -10.21 -11.03 2.18
C ILE A 283 -10.20 -12.57 2.09
N PHE A 284 -9.02 -13.14 2.15
CA PHE A 284 -8.76 -14.58 2.13
C PHE A 284 -7.95 -14.96 3.38
N GLY A 285 -8.58 -15.65 4.27
CA GLY A 285 -8.02 -16.05 5.56
C GLY A 285 -9.13 -16.46 6.53
N ASP A 286 -8.77 -16.75 7.76
CA ASP A 286 -9.71 -17.07 8.83
C ASP A 286 -9.99 -15.85 9.73
N ARG A 287 -10.76 -16.07 10.79
CA ARG A 287 -11.10 -15.08 11.81
C ARG A 287 -10.26 -15.27 13.07
N GLY A 288 -8.93 -15.37 12.89
CA GLY A 288 -7.97 -15.69 13.95
C GLY A 288 -7.84 -14.64 15.06
N LYS A 289 -8.35 -13.42 14.85
CA LYS A 289 -8.34 -12.35 15.85
C LYS A 289 -9.72 -11.71 16.00
N PRO A 290 -10.03 -11.10 17.19
CA PRO A 290 -11.29 -10.42 17.44
C PRO A 290 -11.66 -9.36 16.38
N GLU A 291 -10.72 -8.58 15.89
CA GLU A 291 -10.96 -7.52 14.90
C GLU A 291 -11.29 -8.07 13.49
N LEU A 292 -11.10 -9.38 13.25
CA LEU A 292 -11.49 -10.06 12.03
C LEU A 292 -12.86 -10.75 12.13
N ALA A 293 -13.62 -10.56 13.21
CA ALA A 293 -14.90 -11.24 13.43
C ALA A 293 -15.88 -11.08 12.26
N ASN A 294 -15.86 -9.93 11.58
CA ASN A 294 -16.76 -9.61 10.46
C ASN A 294 -16.07 -9.76 9.09
N HIS A 295 -14.95 -10.47 9.03
CA HIS A 295 -14.24 -10.73 7.78
C HIS A 295 -15.12 -11.50 6.79
N ASP A 296 -15.37 -10.91 5.61
CA ASP A 296 -16.26 -11.47 4.60
C ASP A 296 -15.79 -11.10 3.18
N ILE A 297 -15.85 -12.08 2.28
CA ILE A 297 -15.56 -11.89 0.85
C ILE A 297 -16.58 -10.99 0.13
N ALA A 298 -17.74 -10.73 0.74
CA ALA A 298 -18.76 -9.83 0.20
C ALA A 298 -18.44 -8.34 0.48
N THR A 299 -17.54 -8.02 1.41
CA THR A 299 -17.19 -6.64 1.76
C THR A 299 -16.85 -5.78 0.53
N PRO A 300 -16.03 -6.23 -0.46
CA PRO A 300 -15.74 -5.45 -1.65
C PRO A 300 -17.01 -5.06 -2.43
N ALA A 301 -17.95 -5.98 -2.59
CA ALA A 301 -19.20 -5.73 -3.32
C ALA A 301 -20.08 -4.69 -2.61
N VAL A 302 -20.16 -4.75 -1.27
CA VAL A 302 -20.92 -3.77 -0.47
C VAL A 302 -20.29 -2.38 -0.58
N LEU A 303 -18.98 -2.25 -0.50
CA LEU A 303 -18.28 -0.97 -0.66
C LEU A 303 -18.50 -0.39 -2.07
N SER A 304 -18.38 -1.21 -3.12
CA SER A 304 -18.63 -0.78 -4.50
C SER A 304 -20.07 -0.30 -4.70
N GLN A 305 -21.07 -1.02 -4.17
CA GLN A 305 -22.48 -0.63 -4.24
C GLN A 305 -22.77 0.73 -3.56
N ASN A 306 -21.96 1.11 -2.57
CA ASN A 306 -22.02 2.43 -1.91
C ASN A 306 -21.12 3.48 -2.60
N GLY A 307 -20.58 3.19 -3.79
CA GLY A 307 -19.79 4.14 -4.58
C GLY A 307 -18.36 4.35 -4.05
N LEU A 308 -17.90 3.54 -3.10
CA LEU A 308 -16.55 3.59 -2.57
C LEU A 308 -15.56 2.92 -3.51
N ARG A 309 -14.42 3.57 -3.72
CA ARG A 309 -13.31 3.02 -4.50
C ARG A 309 -12.28 2.41 -3.58
N PHE A 310 -11.75 1.25 -3.96
CA PHE A 310 -10.73 0.54 -3.19
C PHE A 310 -9.77 -0.20 -4.13
N ALA A 311 -8.59 -0.51 -3.61
CA ALA A 311 -7.73 -1.55 -4.13
C ALA A 311 -7.84 -2.79 -3.22
N LEU A 312 -7.51 -3.95 -3.76
CA LEU A 312 -7.37 -5.20 -3.01
C LEU A 312 -5.90 -5.43 -2.65
N CYS A 313 -5.65 -6.09 -1.53
CA CYS A 313 -4.30 -6.45 -1.11
C CYS A 313 -4.24 -7.87 -0.53
N THR A 314 -3.03 -8.42 -0.49
CA THR A 314 -2.77 -9.69 0.20
C THR A 314 -2.36 -9.48 1.64
N ASP A 315 -1.78 -8.31 1.97
CA ASP A 315 -1.12 -8.12 3.27
C ASP A 315 -0.04 -9.19 3.50
N HIS A 316 0.63 -9.62 2.41
CA HIS A 316 1.66 -10.67 2.53
C HIS A 316 2.60 -10.40 3.71
N PRO A 317 2.85 -11.38 4.60
CA PRO A 317 2.61 -12.83 4.45
C PRO A 317 1.25 -13.34 4.97
N GLU A 318 0.34 -12.49 5.46
CA GLU A 318 -0.99 -12.92 5.96
C GLU A 318 -1.76 -13.74 4.92
N THR A 319 -1.81 -13.26 3.69
CA THR A 319 -2.12 -14.06 2.50
C THR A 319 -0.90 -14.05 1.60
N PRO A 320 -0.33 -15.21 1.22
CA PRO A 320 0.84 -15.24 0.35
C PRO A 320 0.60 -14.50 -0.97
N ILE A 321 1.60 -13.72 -1.42
CA ILE A 321 1.51 -12.76 -2.53
C ILE A 321 0.98 -13.37 -3.83
N GLN A 322 1.31 -14.63 -4.11
CA GLN A 322 0.84 -15.36 -5.30
C GLN A 322 -0.68 -15.54 -5.35
N TYR A 323 -1.39 -15.30 -4.25
CA TYR A 323 -2.85 -15.40 -4.17
C TYR A 323 -3.59 -14.07 -4.40
N LEU A 324 -2.90 -13.00 -4.82
CA LEU A 324 -3.57 -11.75 -5.19
C LEU A 324 -4.65 -11.96 -6.28
N PRO A 325 -4.42 -12.73 -7.38
CA PRO A 325 -5.49 -13.02 -8.34
C PRO A 325 -6.65 -13.85 -7.74
N LEU A 326 -6.36 -14.75 -6.79
CA LEU A 326 -7.40 -15.49 -6.07
C LEU A 326 -8.22 -14.55 -5.16
N THR A 327 -7.59 -13.57 -4.54
CA THR A 327 -8.29 -12.53 -3.76
C THR A 327 -9.32 -11.80 -4.63
N ALA A 328 -8.95 -11.39 -5.84
CA ALA A 328 -9.88 -10.80 -6.81
C ALA A 328 -11.02 -11.77 -7.19
N ALA A 329 -10.72 -13.03 -7.43
CA ALA A 329 -11.73 -14.05 -7.74
C ALA A 329 -12.72 -14.29 -6.58
N LEU A 330 -12.25 -14.25 -5.34
CA LEU A 330 -13.11 -14.33 -4.15
C LEU A 330 -14.01 -13.11 -4.00
N ALA A 331 -13.51 -11.92 -4.30
CA ALA A 331 -14.34 -10.70 -4.34
C ALA A 331 -15.47 -10.82 -5.37
N VAL A 332 -15.19 -11.41 -6.56
CA VAL A 332 -16.24 -11.71 -7.56
C VAL A 332 -17.26 -12.69 -7.01
N ARG A 333 -16.81 -13.77 -6.35
CA ARG A 333 -17.72 -14.70 -5.67
C ARG A 333 -18.55 -14.02 -4.60
N GLY A 334 -18.02 -12.99 -3.94
CA GLY A 334 -18.71 -12.15 -2.96
C GLY A 334 -19.71 -11.16 -3.55
N GLY A 335 -19.80 -11.06 -4.89
CA GLY A 335 -20.76 -10.22 -5.59
C GLY A 335 -20.18 -9.00 -6.30
N LEU A 336 -18.85 -8.80 -6.27
CA LEU A 336 -18.19 -7.76 -7.04
C LEU A 336 -18.17 -8.11 -8.53
N SER A 337 -18.23 -7.13 -9.43
CA SER A 337 -18.06 -7.40 -10.85
C SER A 337 -16.61 -7.84 -11.17
N SER A 338 -16.44 -8.70 -12.18
CA SER A 338 -15.11 -9.16 -12.59
C SER A 338 -14.22 -8.01 -13.05
N GLU A 339 -14.80 -6.97 -13.64
CA GLU A 339 -14.05 -5.79 -14.08
C GLU A 339 -13.53 -5.00 -12.88
N GLU A 340 -14.38 -4.74 -11.87
CA GLU A 340 -13.97 -4.02 -10.66
C GLU A 340 -12.93 -4.82 -9.86
N ALA A 341 -13.08 -6.14 -9.78
CA ALA A 341 -12.12 -7.00 -9.10
C ALA A 341 -10.73 -6.94 -9.78
N LEU A 342 -10.69 -6.98 -11.12
CA LEU A 342 -9.44 -6.84 -11.88
C LEU A 342 -8.84 -5.43 -11.79
N ARG A 343 -9.68 -4.39 -11.67
CA ARG A 343 -9.21 -3.01 -11.43
C ARG A 343 -8.66 -2.81 -10.02
N GLY A 344 -9.04 -3.68 -9.09
CA GLY A 344 -8.60 -3.63 -7.69
C GLY A 344 -7.21 -4.20 -7.45
N ILE A 345 -6.64 -4.89 -8.42
CA ILE A 345 -5.33 -5.55 -8.30
C ILE A 345 -4.31 -5.11 -9.33
#